data_4f84a79e364cc89ad2c323c072871522
#
_entry.id   4f84a79e364cc89ad2c323c072871522
#
_cell.length_a   1.000
_cell.length_b   1.000
_cell.length_c   1.000
_cell.angle_alpha   90.00
_cell.angle_beta   90.00
_cell.angle_gamma   90.00
#
_symmetry.space_group_name_H-M   'P 1'
#
loop_
_entity.id
_entity.type
_entity.pdbx_description
1 polymer ?
#
loop_
_entity_poly.entity_id
_entity_poly.type
_entity_poly.pdbx_seq_one_letter_code
_entity_poly.pdbx_strand_id
1 'polypeptide(L)'
;MQLELVEKTIATIYDTISKLGMKIIAVVLIAFFGIKIAKYLSEKFGEIRFFDRLDPNIRGFIKPAIKFLLYIVIVMTCSSILGIDMTGFVTVLASCAVAVGMAMQGSLSNIAGGVMLLINHPFRVGDYVECGGQEGTVQSISLYYTILYTVDNKQVTIPNSNVTSTTIVNYTINGKRRLDMQFTVSYDSDIDKVKEVLLNTVKDDKRVFKNPKPLARLKNHLDSSLEFTLRVWVKNDDYWDLYFDLMERVKKDFDANGIEIPYPQLDIHTKN
;
A
#
# COMPACT_ATOMS: atom_id res chain seq x y z
N MET A 1 28.77 65.56 38.48
CA MET A 1 27.60 65.40 37.57
C MET A 1 28.03 65.31 36.09
N GLN A 2 28.73 66.34 35.49
CA GLN A 2 29.14 66.29 34.07
C GLN A 2 30.25 65.21 33.81
N LEU A 3 31.25 65.08 34.70
CA LEU A 3 32.30 64.06 34.59
C LEU A 3 31.77 62.62 34.73
N GLU A 4 30.86 62.39 35.64
CA GLU A 4 30.20 61.07 35.83
C GLU A 4 29.36 60.69 34.59
N LEU A 5 28.72 61.66 33.93
CA LEU A 5 27.96 61.45 32.74
C LEU A 5 28.86 61.04 31.55
N VAL A 6 30.02 61.70 31.44
CA VAL A 6 31.04 61.36 30.42
C VAL A 6 31.64 59.98 30.63
N GLU A 7 32.03 59.62 31.86
CA GLU A 7 32.55 58.25 32.20
C GLU A 7 31.49 57.18 31.89
N LYS A 8 30.23 57.37 32.27
CA LYS A 8 29.15 56.44 32.00
C LYS A 8 28.89 56.28 30.50
N THR A 9 28.99 57.39 29.74
CA THR A 9 28.84 57.33 28.28
C THR A 9 29.98 56.56 27.61
N ILE A 10 31.23 56.81 28.02
CA ILE A 10 32.40 56.09 27.53
C ILE A 10 32.35 54.59 27.87
N ALA A 11 31.96 54.23 29.08
CA ALA A 11 31.79 52.85 29.51
C ALA A 11 30.69 52.10 28.67
N THR A 12 29.55 52.81 28.40
CA THR A 12 28.48 52.27 27.58
C THR A 12 28.92 52.08 26.12
N ILE A 13 29.66 53.00 25.54
CA ILE A 13 30.22 52.89 24.20
C ILE A 13 31.21 51.73 24.13
N TYR A 14 32.11 51.60 25.11
CA TYR A 14 33.07 50.49 25.15
C TYR A 14 32.38 49.12 25.28
N ASP A 15 31.39 48.98 26.14
CA ASP A 15 30.60 47.75 26.30
C ASP A 15 29.83 47.40 25.00
N THR A 16 29.25 48.40 24.33
CA THR A 16 28.57 48.19 23.06
C THR A 16 29.48 47.75 21.94
N ILE A 17 30.67 48.36 21.81
CA ILE A 17 31.69 47.98 20.82
C ILE A 17 32.25 46.60 21.11
N SER A 18 32.50 46.27 22.38
CA SER A 18 33.00 44.94 22.78
C SER A 18 31.98 43.83 22.49
N LYS A 19 30.67 44.08 22.79
CA LYS A 19 29.57 43.16 22.49
C LYS A 19 29.38 42.97 20.98
N LEU A 20 29.46 44.05 20.22
CA LEU A 20 29.34 44.00 18.76
C LEU A 20 30.54 43.26 18.13
N GLY A 21 31.77 43.52 18.62
CA GLY A 21 32.96 42.80 18.19
C GLY A 21 32.89 41.30 18.42
N MET A 22 32.43 40.87 19.62
CA MET A 22 32.20 39.46 19.90
C MET A 22 31.15 38.81 19.00
N LYS A 23 30.04 39.50 18.71
CA LYS A 23 29.00 39.03 17.79
C LYS A 23 29.54 38.84 16.37
N ILE A 24 30.34 39.80 15.87
CA ILE A 24 30.95 39.69 14.54
C ILE A 24 31.92 38.52 14.47
N ILE A 25 32.78 38.33 15.46
CA ILE A 25 33.70 37.16 15.52
C ILE A 25 32.91 35.86 15.51
N ALA A 26 31.84 35.75 16.31
CA ALA A 26 30.99 34.58 16.37
C ALA A 26 30.35 34.29 15.01
N VAL A 27 29.81 35.29 14.32
CA VAL A 27 29.23 35.18 12.99
C VAL A 27 30.24 34.69 11.94
N VAL A 28 31.46 35.26 11.95
CA VAL A 28 32.53 34.84 11.03
C VAL A 28 32.92 33.38 11.26
N LEU A 29 33.06 32.97 12.53
CA LEU A 29 33.37 31.58 12.87
C LEU A 29 32.24 30.63 12.46
N ILE A 30 30.99 30.97 12.75
CA ILE A 30 29.82 30.14 12.40
C ILE A 30 29.68 30.06 10.88
N ALA A 31 29.83 31.17 10.16
CA ALA A 31 29.81 31.17 8.70
C ALA A 31 30.94 30.29 8.12
N PHE A 32 32.17 30.44 8.61
CA PHE A 32 33.32 29.67 8.13
C PHE A 32 33.17 28.16 8.38
N PHE A 33 32.87 27.78 9.63
CA PHE A 33 32.69 26.37 9.96
C PHE A 33 31.40 25.82 9.38
N GLY A 34 30.32 26.58 9.40
CA GLY A 34 29.04 26.19 8.84
C GLY A 34 29.11 25.90 7.33
N ILE A 35 29.77 26.76 6.55
CA ILE A 35 29.98 26.53 5.12
C ILE A 35 30.85 25.28 4.88
N LYS A 36 31.91 25.07 5.66
CA LYS A 36 32.72 23.84 5.57
C LYS A 36 31.92 22.59 5.91
N ILE A 37 31.14 22.64 6.98
CA ILE A 37 30.26 21.53 7.40
C ILE A 37 29.18 21.26 6.35
N ALA A 38 28.52 22.30 5.81
CA ALA A 38 27.52 22.17 4.76
C ALA A 38 28.11 21.52 3.50
N LYS A 39 29.32 21.92 3.10
CA LYS A 39 30.03 21.33 1.97
C LYS A 39 30.37 19.86 2.22
N TYR A 40 30.95 19.55 3.37
CA TYR A 40 31.31 18.20 3.78
C TYR A 40 30.08 17.29 3.85
N LEU A 41 28.98 17.75 4.49
CA LEU A 41 27.75 16.97 4.55
C LEU A 41 27.17 16.74 3.16
N SER A 42 27.09 17.78 2.32
CA SER A 42 26.55 17.68 0.95
C SER A 42 27.38 16.72 0.07
N GLU A 43 28.71 16.65 0.26
CA GLU A 43 29.59 15.70 -0.43
C GLU A 43 29.39 14.28 0.11
N LYS A 44 29.39 14.10 1.44
CA LYS A 44 29.24 12.79 2.08
C LYS A 44 27.87 12.17 1.89
N PHE A 45 26.80 12.97 1.85
CA PHE A 45 25.48 12.50 1.45
C PHE A 45 25.48 11.91 0.03
N GLY A 46 26.32 12.42 -0.86
CA GLY A 46 26.48 11.90 -2.22
C GLY A 46 27.25 10.58 -2.33
N GLU A 47 27.97 10.16 -1.28
CA GLU A 47 28.76 8.92 -1.22
C GLU A 47 27.99 7.75 -0.58
N ILE A 48 26.79 7.99 -0.05
CA ILE A 48 25.94 6.94 0.54
C ILE A 48 25.55 5.97 -0.58
N ARG A 49 25.78 4.67 -0.40
CA ARG A 49 25.46 3.59 -1.35
C ARG A 49 24.03 3.64 -1.92
N PHE A 50 23.10 4.23 -1.19
CA PHE A 50 21.72 4.46 -1.65
C PHE A 50 21.68 5.44 -2.84
N PHE A 51 22.50 6.50 -2.80
CA PHE A 51 22.58 7.49 -3.88
C PHE A 51 23.24 6.92 -5.15
N ASP A 52 24.07 5.88 -5.03
CA ASP A 52 24.70 5.25 -6.21
C ASP A 52 23.70 4.53 -7.11
N ARG A 53 22.54 4.19 -6.59
CA ARG A 53 21.44 3.56 -7.33
C ARG A 53 20.48 4.57 -7.97
N LEU A 54 20.62 5.86 -7.65
CA LEU A 54 19.76 6.91 -8.21
C LEU A 54 20.28 7.37 -9.57
N ASP A 55 19.36 7.75 -10.45
CA ASP A 55 19.67 8.36 -11.73
C ASP A 55 20.59 9.58 -11.54
N PRO A 56 21.62 9.76 -12.40
CA PRO A 56 22.54 10.90 -12.34
C PRO A 56 21.83 12.26 -12.30
N ASN A 57 20.71 12.40 -13.01
CA ASN A 57 19.91 13.62 -13.04
C ASN A 57 19.30 13.95 -11.65
N ILE A 58 18.82 12.93 -10.93
CA ILE A 58 18.27 13.09 -9.58
C ILE A 58 19.38 13.49 -8.60
N ARG A 59 20.58 12.88 -8.71
CA ARG A 59 21.74 13.26 -7.88
C ARG A 59 22.16 14.72 -8.11
N GLY A 60 22.11 15.17 -9.37
CA GLY A 60 22.43 16.54 -9.74
C GLY A 60 21.50 17.56 -9.11
N PHE A 61 20.27 17.18 -8.76
CA PHE A 61 19.28 18.05 -8.12
C PHE A 61 19.35 18.01 -6.58
N ILE A 62 19.48 16.82 -5.99
CA ILE A 62 19.42 16.65 -4.53
C ILE A 62 20.61 17.33 -3.82
N LYS A 63 21.84 17.18 -4.32
CA LYS A 63 23.02 17.80 -3.72
C LYS A 63 22.92 19.33 -3.58
N PRO A 64 22.59 20.08 -4.66
CA PRO A 64 22.38 21.52 -4.55
C PRO A 64 21.23 21.90 -3.62
N ALA A 65 20.13 21.13 -3.62
CA ALA A 65 18.97 21.38 -2.75
C ALA A 65 19.32 21.28 -1.27
N ILE A 66 20.03 20.21 -0.85
CA ILE A 66 20.50 20.05 0.53
C ILE A 66 21.45 21.19 0.90
N LYS A 67 22.41 21.52 0.03
CA LYS A 67 23.36 22.62 0.26
C LYS A 67 22.65 23.98 0.43
N PHE A 68 21.64 24.23 -0.38
CA PHE A 68 20.83 25.44 -0.31
C PHE A 68 20.09 25.55 1.03
N LEU A 69 19.45 24.45 1.48
CA LEU A 69 18.78 24.41 2.79
C LEU A 69 19.75 24.67 3.95
N LEU A 70 20.94 24.06 3.91
CA LEU A 70 21.96 24.26 4.94
C LEU A 70 22.44 25.72 4.97
N TYR A 71 22.58 26.36 3.79
CA TYR A 71 22.95 27.78 3.73
C TYR A 71 21.88 28.69 4.30
N ILE A 72 20.60 28.41 4.09
CA ILE A 72 19.51 29.15 4.73
C ILE A 72 19.66 29.08 6.25
N VAL A 73 19.91 27.90 6.83
CA VAL A 73 20.08 27.73 8.29
C VAL A 73 21.29 28.55 8.78
N ILE A 74 22.42 28.55 8.08
CA ILE A 74 23.61 29.32 8.45
C ILE A 74 23.30 30.81 8.45
N VAL A 75 22.67 31.31 7.36
CA VAL A 75 22.30 32.75 7.25
C VAL A 75 21.36 33.15 8.37
N MET A 76 20.33 32.35 8.65
CA MET A 76 19.39 32.63 9.75
C MET A 76 20.11 32.69 11.11
N THR A 77 21.01 31.73 11.39
CA THR A 77 21.78 31.69 12.64
C THR A 77 22.68 32.93 12.77
N CYS A 78 23.39 33.29 11.71
CA CYS A 78 24.23 34.49 11.69
C CYS A 78 23.43 35.79 11.91
N SER A 79 22.28 35.91 11.24
CA SER A 79 21.40 37.08 11.39
C SER A 79 20.84 37.20 12.80
N SER A 80 20.45 36.10 13.42
CA SER A 80 19.94 36.07 14.80
C SER A 80 21.01 36.52 15.81
N ILE A 81 22.28 36.14 15.65
CA ILE A 81 23.40 36.58 16.51
C ILE A 81 23.62 38.09 16.38
N LEU A 82 23.48 38.65 15.19
CA LEU A 82 23.59 40.07 14.95
C LEU A 82 22.43 40.89 15.56
N GLY A 83 21.34 40.18 15.93
CA GLY A 83 20.13 40.80 16.49
C GLY A 83 19.17 41.29 15.40
N ILE A 84 19.33 40.79 14.15
CA ILE A 84 18.39 41.11 13.06
C ILE A 84 17.10 40.31 13.28
N ASP A 85 15.97 40.97 13.29
CA ASP A 85 14.67 40.27 13.37
C ASP A 85 14.39 39.52 12.09
N MET A 86 14.38 38.21 12.20
CA MET A 86 14.12 37.27 11.10
C MET A 86 12.68 36.75 11.10
N THR A 87 11.81 37.25 11.94
CA THR A 87 10.44 36.75 12.11
C THR A 87 9.66 36.74 10.80
N GLY A 88 9.73 37.82 10.02
CA GLY A 88 9.08 37.87 8.70
C GLY A 88 9.62 36.84 7.72
N PHE A 89 10.95 36.67 7.70
CA PHE A 89 11.59 35.70 6.82
C PHE A 89 11.24 34.24 7.19
N VAL A 90 11.24 33.95 8.51
CA VAL A 90 10.81 32.61 9.03
C VAL A 90 9.37 32.33 8.65
N THR A 91 8.49 33.32 8.76
CA THR A 91 7.06 33.19 8.39
C THR A 91 6.90 32.83 6.91
N VAL A 92 7.63 33.50 6.03
CA VAL A 92 7.59 33.20 4.58
C VAL A 92 8.13 31.80 4.31
N LEU A 93 9.26 31.42 4.92
CA LEU A 93 9.82 30.07 4.77
C LEU A 93 8.86 29.00 5.26
N ALA A 94 8.22 29.22 6.42
CA ALA A 94 7.23 28.30 6.98
C ALA A 94 6.04 28.12 6.01
N SER A 95 5.55 29.23 5.44
CA SER A 95 4.47 29.18 4.44
C SER A 95 4.88 28.41 3.19
N CYS A 96 6.10 28.63 2.68
CA CYS A 96 6.65 27.86 1.56
C CYS A 96 6.81 26.38 1.89
N ALA A 97 7.27 26.04 3.10
CA ALA A 97 7.42 24.66 3.54
C ALA A 97 6.08 23.92 3.60
N VAL A 98 5.02 24.60 4.09
CA VAL A 98 3.65 24.04 4.07
C VAL A 98 3.18 23.82 2.63
N ALA A 99 3.38 24.80 1.75
CA ALA A 99 2.97 24.67 0.34
C ALA A 99 3.68 23.47 -0.36
N VAL A 100 5.00 23.33 -0.14
CA VAL A 100 5.77 22.18 -0.67
C VAL A 100 5.31 20.86 -0.05
N GLY A 101 5.07 20.85 1.27
CA GLY A 101 4.54 19.66 1.97
C GLY A 101 3.20 19.20 1.41
N MET A 102 2.29 20.13 1.14
CA MET A 102 1.00 19.83 0.50
C MET A 102 1.17 19.34 -0.94
N ALA A 103 2.07 19.94 -1.71
CA ALA A 103 2.35 19.49 -3.07
C ALA A 103 2.95 18.06 -3.10
N MET A 104 3.70 17.65 -2.08
CA MET A 104 4.32 16.34 -1.95
C MET A 104 3.49 15.32 -1.15
N GLN A 105 2.30 15.68 -0.68
CA GLN A 105 1.47 14.86 0.20
C GLN A 105 1.23 13.45 -0.35
N GLY A 106 0.92 13.33 -1.65
CA GLY A 106 0.70 12.02 -2.28
C GLY A 106 1.96 11.13 -2.30
N SER A 107 3.12 11.73 -2.57
CA SER A 107 4.40 11.00 -2.55
C SER A 107 4.76 10.51 -1.15
N LEU A 108 4.58 11.37 -0.15
CA LEU A 108 4.84 11.04 1.25
C LEU A 108 3.88 9.96 1.77
N SER A 109 2.61 10.01 1.37
CA SER A 109 1.60 8.98 1.67
C SER A 109 2.00 7.61 1.10
N ASN A 110 2.55 7.57 -0.12
CA ASN A 110 3.02 6.31 -0.71
C ASN A 110 4.22 5.72 0.05
N ILE A 111 5.17 6.55 0.48
CA ILE A 111 6.29 6.10 1.31
C ILE A 111 5.78 5.54 2.63
N ALA A 112 4.90 6.27 3.32
CA ALA A 112 4.31 5.82 4.58
C ALA A 112 3.55 4.51 4.40
N GLY A 113 2.76 4.37 3.33
CA GLY A 113 2.08 3.13 2.96
C GLY A 113 3.05 1.97 2.72
N GLY A 114 4.14 2.19 1.98
CA GLY A 114 5.17 1.17 1.76
C GLY A 114 5.83 0.70 3.04
N VAL A 115 6.17 1.63 3.93
CA VAL A 115 6.71 1.29 5.26
C VAL A 115 5.70 0.50 6.10
N MET A 116 4.42 0.89 6.10
CA MET A 116 3.36 0.16 6.80
C MET A 116 3.19 -1.26 6.27
N LEU A 117 3.21 -1.47 4.95
CA LEU A 117 3.12 -2.79 4.33
C LEU A 117 4.31 -3.68 4.74
N LEU A 118 5.52 -3.11 4.79
CA LEU A 118 6.73 -3.81 5.18
C LEU A 118 6.82 -4.12 6.70
N ILE A 119 6.12 -3.37 7.55
CA ILE A 119 6.08 -3.63 9.00
C ILE A 119 4.95 -4.61 9.35
N ASN A 120 3.74 -4.36 8.84
CA ASN A 120 2.54 -5.13 9.23
C ASN A 120 2.37 -6.43 8.45
N HIS A 121 2.99 -6.58 7.28
CA HIS A 121 2.95 -7.75 6.41
C HIS A 121 1.53 -8.31 6.21
N PRO A 122 0.54 -7.50 5.75
CA PRO A 122 -0.81 -8.03 5.48
C PRO A 122 -0.79 -9.08 4.37
N PHE A 123 0.23 -9.06 3.54
CA PHE A 123 0.57 -10.07 2.54
C PHE A 123 2.09 -10.11 2.34
N ARG A 124 2.58 -11.17 1.70
CA ARG A 124 3.98 -11.38 1.36
C ARG A 124 4.17 -11.52 -0.14
N VAL A 125 5.41 -11.39 -0.59
CA VAL A 125 5.78 -11.73 -1.98
C VAL A 125 5.43 -13.20 -2.22
N GLY A 126 4.71 -13.47 -3.31
CA GLY A 126 4.18 -14.78 -3.66
C GLY A 126 2.72 -15.00 -3.27
N ASP A 127 2.12 -14.19 -2.40
CA ASP A 127 0.69 -14.28 -2.07
C ASP A 127 -0.17 -13.81 -3.26
N TYR A 128 -1.28 -14.49 -3.50
CA TYR A 128 -2.34 -14.02 -4.39
C TYR A 128 -3.31 -13.17 -3.59
N VAL A 129 -3.43 -11.91 -4.00
CA VAL A 129 -4.20 -10.90 -3.27
C VAL A 129 -5.10 -10.08 -4.20
N GLU A 130 -6.14 -9.50 -3.61
CA GLU A 130 -6.90 -8.42 -4.21
C GLU A 130 -6.69 -7.16 -3.36
N CYS A 131 -6.22 -6.09 -3.97
CA CYS A 131 -6.01 -4.81 -3.31
C CYS A 131 -6.03 -3.67 -4.34
N GLY A 132 -6.47 -2.49 -3.91
CA GLY A 132 -6.57 -1.32 -4.80
C GLY A 132 -7.47 -1.55 -6.02
N GLY A 133 -8.45 -2.46 -5.95
CA GLY A 133 -9.32 -2.84 -7.06
C GLY A 133 -8.66 -3.72 -8.13
N GLN A 134 -7.52 -4.30 -7.84
CA GLN A 134 -6.78 -5.20 -8.72
C GLN A 134 -6.43 -6.50 -7.99
N GLU A 135 -6.39 -7.60 -8.72
CA GLU A 135 -6.00 -8.91 -8.17
C GLU A 135 -4.81 -9.50 -8.90
N GLY A 136 -3.98 -10.22 -8.17
CA GLY A 136 -2.80 -10.86 -8.73
C GLY A 136 -1.83 -11.39 -7.66
N THR A 137 -0.78 -12.06 -8.12
CA THR A 137 0.30 -12.52 -7.26
C THR A 137 1.27 -11.37 -6.98
N VAL A 138 1.58 -11.15 -5.71
CA VAL A 138 2.53 -10.11 -5.27
C VAL A 138 3.93 -10.47 -5.75
N GLN A 139 4.47 -9.66 -6.65
CA GLN A 139 5.83 -9.82 -7.17
C GLN A 139 6.86 -9.09 -6.29
N SER A 140 6.55 -7.86 -5.89
CA SER A 140 7.43 -7.06 -5.04
C SER A 140 6.70 -5.93 -4.34
N ILE A 141 7.23 -5.52 -3.20
CA ILE A 141 6.79 -4.34 -2.45
C ILE A 141 7.98 -3.39 -2.42
N SER A 142 7.85 -2.26 -3.12
CA SER A 142 8.85 -1.20 -3.16
C SER A 142 8.44 -0.05 -2.23
N LEU A 143 9.29 0.98 -2.10
CA LEU A 143 9.00 2.12 -1.24
C LEU A 143 7.73 2.90 -1.65
N TYR A 144 7.44 2.99 -2.96
CA TYR A 144 6.32 3.74 -3.52
C TYR A 144 5.18 2.87 -4.05
N TYR A 145 5.50 1.67 -4.55
CA TYR A 145 4.59 0.83 -5.31
C TYR A 145 4.64 -0.61 -4.84
N THR A 146 3.50 -1.28 -4.91
CA THR A 146 3.38 -2.73 -4.89
C THR A 146 3.13 -3.21 -6.31
N ILE A 147 3.86 -4.24 -6.73
CA ILE A 147 3.75 -4.83 -8.07
C ILE A 147 3.07 -6.19 -7.96
N LEU A 148 1.99 -6.37 -8.73
CA LEU A 148 1.28 -7.64 -8.87
C LEU A 148 1.44 -8.18 -10.29
N TYR A 149 1.40 -9.49 -10.44
CA TYR A 149 1.19 -10.15 -11.71
C TYR A 149 -0.17 -10.83 -11.71
N THR A 150 -1.00 -10.49 -12.71
CA THR A 150 -2.29 -11.14 -12.91
C THR A 150 -2.13 -12.57 -13.44
N VAL A 151 -3.21 -13.36 -13.40
CA VAL A 151 -3.20 -14.74 -13.91
C VAL A 151 -2.92 -14.83 -15.42
N ASP A 152 -3.20 -13.76 -16.16
CA ASP A 152 -2.89 -13.61 -17.60
C ASP A 152 -1.54 -12.92 -17.85
N ASN A 153 -0.68 -12.87 -16.82
CA ASN A 153 0.70 -12.39 -16.85
C ASN A 153 0.87 -10.89 -17.18
N LYS A 154 -0.08 -10.05 -16.80
CA LYS A 154 0.06 -8.58 -16.85
C LYS A 154 0.70 -8.08 -15.57
N GLN A 155 1.60 -7.09 -15.69
CA GLN A 155 2.12 -6.38 -14.55
C GLN A 155 1.19 -5.23 -14.16
N VAL A 156 0.74 -5.25 -12.92
CA VAL A 156 -0.05 -4.17 -12.31
C VAL A 156 0.81 -3.49 -11.25
N THR A 157 0.97 -2.18 -11.37
CA THR A 157 1.71 -1.36 -10.42
C THR A 157 0.75 -0.47 -9.65
N ILE A 158 0.64 -0.70 -8.34
CA ILE A 158 -0.31 0.00 -7.47
C ILE A 158 0.46 0.90 -6.52
N PRO A 159 0.15 2.22 -6.42
CA PRO A 159 0.71 3.08 -5.39
C PRO A 159 0.40 2.54 -3.99
N ASN A 160 1.40 2.51 -3.09
CA ASN A 160 1.24 1.92 -1.76
C ASN A 160 0.16 2.61 -0.92
N SER A 161 -0.04 3.92 -1.10
CA SER A 161 -1.12 4.64 -0.44
C SER A 161 -2.49 4.10 -0.83
N ASN A 162 -2.68 3.70 -2.09
CA ASN A 162 -3.92 3.09 -2.55
C ASN A 162 -4.12 1.70 -1.94
N VAL A 163 -3.05 0.88 -1.90
CA VAL A 163 -3.10 -0.45 -1.25
C VAL A 163 -3.50 -0.33 0.22
N THR A 164 -2.89 0.60 0.97
CA THR A 164 -3.12 0.74 2.42
C THR A 164 -4.44 1.43 2.79
N SER A 165 -5.03 2.21 1.87
CA SER A 165 -6.30 2.90 2.08
C SER A 165 -7.53 2.08 1.66
N THR A 166 -7.35 0.93 1.01
CA THR A 166 -8.42 0.06 0.54
C THR A 166 -8.44 -1.28 1.28
N THR A 167 -9.52 -2.05 1.08
CA THR A 167 -9.59 -3.42 1.60
C THR A 167 -8.55 -4.29 0.90
N ILE A 168 -7.87 -5.11 1.68
CA ILE A 168 -6.93 -6.12 1.20
C ILE A 168 -7.55 -7.50 1.45
N VAL A 169 -7.74 -8.28 0.38
CA VAL A 169 -8.16 -9.69 0.47
C VAL A 169 -6.95 -10.55 0.13
N ASN A 170 -6.49 -11.35 1.07
CA ASN A 170 -5.40 -12.30 0.86
C ASN A 170 -5.99 -13.71 0.75
N TYR A 171 -5.89 -14.29 -0.44
CA TYR A 171 -6.43 -15.61 -0.73
C TYR A 171 -5.48 -16.75 -0.33
N THR A 172 -4.20 -16.44 -0.06
CA THR A 172 -3.14 -17.45 0.13
C THR A 172 -2.81 -17.69 1.60
N ILE A 173 -2.86 -16.66 2.43
CA ILE A 173 -2.32 -16.66 3.81
C ILE A 173 -2.90 -17.78 4.69
N ASN A 174 -4.15 -18.17 4.47
CA ASN A 174 -4.82 -19.22 5.27
C ASN A 174 -4.51 -20.65 4.78
N GLY A 175 -3.84 -20.81 3.65
CA GLY A 175 -3.44 -22.10 3.08
C GLY A 175 -4.59 -22.98 2.58
N LYS A 176 -5.84 -22.66 2.89
CA LYS A 176 -7.05 -23.38 2.46
C LYS A 176 -8.19 -22.41 2.17
N ARG A 177 -8.99 -22.76 1.17
CA ARG A 177 -10.16 -21.98 0.77
C ARG A 177 -11.39 -22.86 0.73
N ARG A 178 -12.57 -22.26 0.91
CA ARG A 178 -13.83 -22.91 0.63
C ARG A 178 -14.21 -22.65 -0.82
N LEU A 179 -14.41 -23.71 -1.55
CA LEU A 179 -14.96 -23.69 -2.91
C LEU A 179 -16.47 -23.84 -2.81
N ASP A 180 -17.21 -22.82 -3.21
CA ASP A 180 -18.66 -22.77 -3.22
C ASP A 180 -19.13 -22.90 -4.68
N MET A 181 -19.77 -24.01 -5.00
CA MET A 181 -20.30 -24.29 -6.33
C MET A 181 -21.82 -24.32 -6.32
N GLN A 182 -22.42 -24.01 -7.45
CA GLN A 182 -23.88 -23.97 -7.62
C GLN A 182 -24.25 -24.83 -8.82
N PHE A 183 -25.25 -25.69 -8.61
CA PHE A 183 -25.78 -26.58 -9.64
C PHE A 183 -27.30 -26.50 -9.65
N THR A 184 -27.90 -26.48 -10.82
CA THR A 184 -29.34 -26.42 -11.00
C THR A 184 -29.89 -27.74 -11.51
N VAL A 185 -31.05 -28.14 -10.99
CA VAL A 185 -31.76 -29.37 -11.40
C VAL A 185 -33.26 -29.09 -11.60
N SER A 186 -33.95 -29.97 -12.31
CA SER A 186 -35.40 -29.90 -12.49
C SER A 186 -36.16 -29.91 -11.18
N TYR A 187 -37.33 -29.26 -11.12
CA TYR A 187 -38.26 -29.34 -9.99
C TYR A 187 -38.75 -30.77 -9.68
N ASP A 188 -38.74 -31.66 -10.68
CA ASP A 188 -39.12 -33.06 -10.55
C ASP A 188 -38.03 -33.92 -9.90
N SER A 189 -36.83 -33.36 -9.68
CA SER A 189 -35.71 -34.08 -9.09
C SER A 189 -35.89 -34.31 -7.59
N ASP A 190 -35.60 -35.54 -7.13
CA ASP A 190 -35.58 -35.86 -5.70
C ASP A 190 -34.42 -35.10 -5.01
N ILE A 191 -34.78 -34.28 -4.02
CA ILE A 191 -33.85 -33.40 -3.30
C ILE A 191 -32.76 -34.20 -2.56
N ASP A 192 -33.12 -35.33 -1.95
CA ASP A 192 -32.16 -36.11 -1.15
C ASP A 192 -31.23 -36.90 -2.07
N LYS A 193 -31.72 -37.41 -3.20
CA LYS A 193 -30.93 -38.02 -4.24
C LYS A 193 -29.88 -37.04 -4.82
N VAL A 194 -30.28 -35.80 -5.13
CA VAL A 194 -29.35 -34.77 -5.64
C VAL A 194 -28.25 -34.47 -4.61
N LYS A 195 -28.59 -34.31 -3.33
CA LYS A 195 -27.60 -34.13 -2.26
C LYS A 195 -26.62 -35.29 -2.15
N GLU A 196 -27.14 -36.51 -2.21
CA GLU A 196 -26.33 -37.74 -2.14
C GLU A 196 -25.34 -37.82 -3.31
N VAL A 197 -25.79 -37.58 -4.53
CA VAL A 197 -24.94 -37.60 -5.72
C VAL A 197 -23.83 -36.52 -5.62
N LEU A 198 -24.19 -35.29 -5.25
CA LEU A 198 -23.22 -34.20 -5.07
C LEU A 198 -22.15 -34.54 -4.02
N LEU A 199 -22.56 -35.15 -2.89
CA LEU A 199 -21.61 -35.56 -1.85
C LEU A 199 -20.75 -36.73 -2.27
N ASN A 200 -21.30 -37.70 -3.02
CA ASN A 200 -20.55 -38.81 -3.53
C ASN A 200 -19.52 -38.41 -4.58
N THR A 201 -19.81 -37.42 -5.43
CA THR A 201 -18.88 -36.86 -6.42
C THR A 201 -17.56 -36.36 -5.77
N VAL A 202 -17.61 -35.87 -4.55
CA VAL A 202 -16.46 -35.31 -3.85
C VAL A 202 -15.83 -36.22 -2.80
N LYS A 203 -16.51 -37.32 -2.46
CA LYS A 203 -16.18 -38.20 -1.31
C LYS A 203 -14.75 -38.74 -1.34
N ASP A 204 -14.31 -39.20 -2.53
CA ASP A 204 -13.04 -39.86 -2.70
C ASP A 204 -11.94 -38.95 -3.31
N ASP A 205 -12.24 -37.67 -3.51
CA ASP A 205 -11.27 -36.72 -4.01
C ASP A 205 -10.28 -36.33 -2.90
N LYS A 206 -9.00 -36.64 -3.11
CA LYS A 206 -7.92 -36.41 -2.14
C LYS A 206 -7.64 -34.92 -1.88
N ARG A 207 -8.06 -34.03 -2.78
CA ARG A 207 -7.90 -32.57 -2.66
C ARG A 207 -8.93 -31.98 -1.69
N VAL A 208 -10.05 -32.68 -1.49
CA VAL A 208 -11.14 -32.24 -0.60
C VAL A 208 -10.83 -32.58 0.84
N PHE A 209 -10.83 -31.58 1.71
CA PHE A 209 -10.68 -31.81 3.14
C PHE A 209 -11.88 -32.53 3.73
N LYS A 210 -11.61 -33.51 4.61
CA LYS A 210 -12.65 -34.24 5.36
C LYS A 210 -13.18 -33.42 6.53
N ASN A 211 -12.46 -32.42 6.99
CA ASN A 211 -12.84 -31.51 8.05
C ASN A 211 -12.44 -30.05 7.70
N PRO A 212 -13.39 -29.12 7.56
CA PRO A 212 -14.85 -29.32 7.65
C PRO A 212 -15.42 -30.25 6.58
N LYS A 213 -16.49 -30.97 6.92
CA LYS A 213 -17.14 -31.91 5.98
C LYS A 213 -17.72 -31.16 4.76
N PRO A 214 -17.68 -31.77 3.57
CA PRO A 214 -18.45 -31.30 2.42
C PRO A 214 -19.93 -31.11 2.75
N LEU A 215 -20.53 -30.07 2.16
CA LEU A 215 -21.93 -29.71 2.38
C LEU A 215 -22.64 -29.60 1.04
N ALA A 216 -23.72 -30.34 0.83
CA ALA A 216 -24.68 -30.14 -0.26
C ALA A 216 -26.03 -29.78 0.30
N ARG A 217 -26.63 -28.68 -0.17
CA ARG A 217 -27.94 -28.18 0.28
C ARG A 217 -28.69 -27.54 -0.86
N LEU A 218 -30.02 -27.66 -0.82
CA LEU A 218 -30.88 -26.80 -1.63
C LEU A 218 -30.71 -25.36 -1.14
N LYS A 219 -30.41 -24.45 -2.08
CA LYS A 219 -30.10 -23.06 -1.80
C LYS A 219 -31.25 -22.13 -2.15
N ASN A 220 -31.78 -22.25 -3.38
CA ASN A 220 -32.84 -21.41 -3.91
C ASN A 220 -33.83 -22.21 -4.78
N HIS A 221 -35.05 -21.68 -4.89
CA HIS A 221 -36.02 -22.02 -5.92
C HIS A 221 -35.94 -20.92 -6.98
N LEU A 222 -35.53 -21.29 -8.19
CA LEU A 222 -35.43 -20.38 -9.35
C LEU A 222 -36.66 -20.55 -10.23
N ASP A 223 -36.79 -19.69 -11.24
CA ASP A 223 -37.99 -19.68 -12.12
C ASP A 223 -38.26 -21.03 -12.81
N SER A 224 -37.21 -21.77 -13.16
CA SER A 224 -37.35 -23.06 -13.90
C SER A 224 -36.52 -24.19 -13.29
N SER A 225 -35.91 -24.01 -12.12
CA SER A 225 -35.00 -25.00 -11.53
C SER A 225 -34.83 -24.84 -10.04
N LEU A 226 -34.37 -25.91 -9.38
CA LEU A 226 -33.89 -25.91 -8.00
C LEU A 226 -32.37 -25.71 -7.99
N GLU A 227 -31.87 -24.69 -7.26
CA GLU A 227 -30.44 -24.41 -7.13
C GLU A 227 -29.88 -25.09 -5.88
N PHE A 228 -28.91 -25.95 -6.05
CA PHE A 228 -28.14 -26.58 -4.98
C PHE A 228 -26.77 -25.93 -4.83
N THR A 229 -26.31 -25.78 -3.59
CA THR A 229 -24.94 -25.40 -3.30
C THR A 229 -24.14 -26.64 -2.85
N LEU A 230 -22.95 -26.80 -3.44
CA LEU A 230 -21.92 -27.73 -2.98
C LEU A 230 -20.76 -26.93 -2.44
N ARG A 231 -20.40 -27.17 -1.17
CA ARG A 231 -19.30 -26.47 -0.49
C ARG A 231 -18.26 -27.48 -0.06
N VAL A 232 -17.03 -27.27 -0.51
CA VAL A 232 -15.89 -28.11 -0.14
C VAL A 232 -14.72 -27.22 0.27
N TRP A 233 -13.88 -27.74 1.16
CA TRP A 233 -12.64 -27.08 1.53
C TRP A 233 -11.48 -27.72 0.80
N VAL A 234 -10.55 -26.92 0.29
CA VAL A 234 -9.47 -27.34 -0.59
C VAL A 234 -8.22 -26.50 -0.30
N LYS A 235 -7.03 -26.99 -0.63
CA LYS A 235 -5.81 -26.16 -0.64
C LYS A 235 -5.91 -25.10 -1.71
N ASN A 236 -5.22 -23.97 -1.49
CA ASN A 236 -5.20 -22.87 -2.46
C ASN A 236 -4.75 -23.33 -3.85
N ASP A 237 -3.71 -24.15 -3.92
CA ASP A 237 -3.10 -24.62 -5.17
C ASP A 237 -4.03 -25.52 -5.99
N ASP A 238 -4.89 -26.27 -5.31
CA ASP A 238 -5.84 -27.20 -5.94
C ASP A 238 -7.19 -26.55 -6.27
N TYR A 239 -7.39 -25.25 -5.96
CA TYR A 239 -8.71 -24.59 -6.00
C TYR A 239 -9.32 -24.59 -7.39
N TRP A 240 -8.59 -24.11 -8.38
CA TRP A 240 -9.10 -23.98 -9.74
C TRP A 240 -9.17 -25.32 -10.47
N ASP A 241 -8.19 -26.20 -10.28
CA ASP A 241 -8.21 -27.53 -10.87
C ASP A 241 -9.39 -28.34 -10.34
N LEU A 242 -9.66 -28.28 -9.03
CA LEU A 242 -10.83 -28.93 -8.47
C LEU A 242 -12.14 -28.30 -8.97
N TYR A 243 -12.18 -26.97 -9.10
CA TYR A 243 -13.37 -26.27 -9.61
C TYR A 243 -13.77 -26.80 -11.00
N PHE A 244 -12.84 -26.81 -11.94
CA PHE A 244 -13.12 -27.26 -13.31
C PHE A 244 -13.44 -28.75 -13.36
N ASP A 245 -12.70 -29.58 -12.66
CA ASP A 245 -12.97 -31.02 -12.58
C ASP A 245 -14.35 -31.34 -12.01
N LEU A 246 -14.78 -30.61 -10.99
CA LEU A 246 -16.11 -30.81 -10.39
C LEU A 246 -17.23 -30.36 -11.31
N MET A 247 -17.05 -29.29 -12.09
CA MET A 247 -18.03 -28.88 -13.08
C MET A 247 -18.33 -30.01 -14.09
N GLU A 248 -17.29 -30.68 -14.56
CA GLU A 248 -17.44 -31.83 -15.47
C GLU A 248 -17.99 -33.08 -14.80
N ARG A 249 -17.45 -33.44 -13.63
CA ARG A 249 -17.83 -34.64 -12.90
C ARG A 249 -19.28 -34.60 -12.45
N VAL A 250 -19.73 -33.51 -11.88
CA VAL A 250 -21.12 -33.36 -11.44
C VAL A 250 -22.09 -33.51 -12.61
N LYS A 251 -21.75 -32.97 -13.80
CA LYS A 251 -22.59 -33.16 -14.99
C LYS A 251 -22.71 -34.64 -15.36
N LYS A 252 -21.57 -35.37 -15.38
CA LYS A 252 -21.54 -36.81 -15.69
C LYS A 252 -22.30 -37.63 -14.64
N ASP A 253 -22.16 -37.31 -13.37
CA ASP A 253 -22.83 -37.99 -12.27
C ASP A 253 -24.34 -37.73 -12.27
N PHE A 254 -24.77 -36.50 -12.60
CA PHE A 254 -26.18 -36.19 -12.77
C PHE A 254 -26.80 -36.99 -13.91
N ASP A 255 -26.15 -37.07 -15.07
CA ASP A 255 -26.62 -37.84 -16.21
C ASP A 255 -26.70 -39.35 -15.86
N ALA A 256 -25.69 -39.92 -15.18
CA ALA A 256 -25.65 -41.29 -14.78
C ALA A 256 -26.74 -41.67 -13.75
N ASN A 257 -27.20 -40.69 -12.96
CA ASN A 257 -28.24 -40.89 -11.95
C ASN A 257 -29.64 -40.41 -12.39
N GLY A 258 -29.78 -39.99 -13.65
CA GLY A 258 -31.07 -39.50 -14.18
C GLY A 258 -31.55 -38.21 -13.53
N ILE A 259 -30.62 -37.33 -13.12
CA ILE A 259 -30.90 -36.00 -12.61
C ILE A 259 -30.84 -35.03 -13.78
N GLU A 260 -31.95 -34.40 -14.10
CA GLU A 260 -32.07 -33.50 -15.22
C GLU A 260 -31.62 -32.08 -14.86
N ILE A 261 -30.80 -31.47 -15.72
CA ILE A 261 -30.51 -30.03 -15.71
C ILE A 261 -31.48 -29.40 -16.72
N PRO A 262 -32.51 -28.65 -16.24
CA PRO A 262 -33.59 -28.21 -17.09
C PRO A 262 -33.16 -27.03 -17.98
N TYR A 263 -33.72 -27.00 -19.17
CA TYR A 263 -33.77 -25.76 -19.96
C TYR A 263 -34.80 -24.79 -19.35
N PRO A 264 -34.75 -23.50 -19.70
CA PRO A 264 -35.84 -22.56 -19.32
C PRO A 264 -37.21 -23.13 -19.69
N GLN A 265 -38.15 -23.17 -18.74
CA GLN A 265 -39.53 -23.68 -18.93
C GLN A 265 -40.46 -22.52 -19.17
N LEU A 266 -41.49 -22.73 -20.00
CA LEU A 266 -42.53 -21.76 -20.28
C LEU A 266 -43.91 -22.45 -20.32
N ASP A 267 -44.82 -22.07 -19.42
CA ASP A 267 -46.21 -22.50 -19.44
C ASP A 267 -47.03 -21.60 -20.35
N ILE A 268 -47.65 -22.18 -21.40
CA ILE A 268 -48.47 -21.45 -22.35
C ILE A 268 -49.92 -21.79 -22.11
N HIS A 269 -50.69 -20.80 -21.66
CA HIS A 269 -52.16 -20.90 -21.55
C HIS A 269 -52.81 -20.29 -22.79
N THR A 270 -53.36 -21.14 -23.72
CA THR A 270 -54.15 -20.68 -24.85
C THR A 270 -55.62 -20.53 -24.42
N LYS A 271 -56.18 -19.34 -24.56
CA LYS A 271 -57.62 -19.13 -24.41
C LYS A 271 -58.28 -19.54 -25.72
N ASN A 272 -59.13 -20.55 -25.70
CA ASN A 272 -60.07 -20.87 -26.76
C ASN A 272 -61.21 -19.86 -26.76
#